data_c30a435e3d8442be9fa621ea8ef5dae7
#
_entry.id   c30a435e3d8442be9fa621ea8ef5dae7
#
_cell.length_a   1.000
_cell.length_b   1.000
_cell.length_c   1.000
_cell.angle_alpha   90.00
_cell.angle_beta   90.00
_cell.angle_gamma   90.00
#
_symmetry.space_group_name_H-M   'P 1'
#
loop_
_entity.id
_entity.type
_entity.pdbx_description
1 polymer ?
#
loop_
_entity_poly.entity_id
_entity_poly.type
_entity_poly.pdbx_seq_one_letter_code
_entity_poly.pdbx_strand_id
1 'polypeptide(L)'
;VLNKKTGEMETKPIVDLIMPSSKIEAVKEFINDNPDKKFVVFSASKKACYLAQAEFTSHGITAEVLSGDTKDSARREMVNRFVQGEFRVFIAVIEAAAEGIDGLQHATDTAIFLDRSWKTIKNKQAEDRLHRGGQKDTVLIIDVMARDSLDFGRHQRLQEKWAWIKAVLGDPGTAQKMITSGKDIAA
;
A
#
# COMPACT_ATOMS: atom_id res chain seq x y z
N VAL A 1 -0.82 -0.47 28.51
CA VAL A 1 -0.08 -1.65 28.06
C VAL A 1 1.15 -1.81 28.93
N LEU A 2 1.39 -3.01 29.46
CA LEU A 2 2.58 -3.27 30.29
C LEU A 2 3.85 -3.21 29.40
N ASN A 3 4.77 -2.30 29.75
CA ASN A 3 6.07 -2.25 29.07
C ASN A 3 6.92 -3.44 29.56
N LYS A 4 7.19 -4.38 28.66
CA LYS A 4 7.93 -5.61 28.99
C LYS A 4 9.40 -5.38 29.40
N LYS A 5 9.94 -4.18 29.18
CA LYS A 5 11.33 -3.85 29.57
C LYS A 5 11.42 -3.15 30.91
N THR A 6 10.43 -2.32 31.27
CA THR A 6 10.44 -1.52 32.52
C THR A 6 9.47 -2.03 33.57
N GLY A 7 8.52 -2.90 33.20
CA GLY A 7 7.46 -3.40 34.09
C GLY A 7 6.40 -2.34 34.45
N GLU A 8 6.46 -1.16 33.85
CA GLU A 8 5.53 -0.07 34.13
C GLU A 8 4.33 -0.07 33.17
N MET A 9 3.20 0.43 33.62
CA MET A 9 1.99 0.61 32.79
C MET A 9 2.12 1.89 31.97
N GLU A 10 2.39 1.75 30.68
CA GLU A 10 2.35 2.86 29.72
C GLU A 10 0.95 3.06 29.15
N THR A 11 0.42 4.27 29.24
CA THR A 11 -0.78 4.69 28.51
C THR A 11 -0.38 5.00 27.07
N LYS A 12 -0.57 4.05 26.17
CA LYS A 12 -0.45 4.36 24.73
C LYS A 12 -1.77 4.98 24.26
N PRO A 13 -1.73 6.12 23.56
CA PRO A 13 -2.93 6.66 22.93
C PRO A 13 -3.47 5.63 21.95
N ILE A 14 -4.71 5.20 22.15
CA ILE A 14 -5.41 4.34 21.20
C ILE A 14 -5.89 5.26 20.08
N VAL A 15 -5.16 5.26 18.97
CA VAL A 15 -5.65 5.88 17.74
C VAL A 15 -6.61 4.91 17.08
N ASP A 16 -7.89 5.24 17.13
CA ASP A 16 -8.90 4.45 16.46
C ASP A 16 -9.22 5.02 15.08
N LEU A 17 -9.31 4.13 14.07
CA LEU A 17 -9.77 4.52 12.76
C LEU A 17 -11.30 4.50 12.76
N ILE A 18 -11.90 5.63 12.45
CA ILE A 18 -13.34 5.83 12.47
C ILE A 18 -13.82 6.03 11.03
N MET A 19 -14.99 5.46 10.69
CA MET A 19 -15.70 5.77 9.46
C MET A 19 -16.68 6.93 9.69
N PRO A 20 -17.01 7.74 8.66
CA PRO A 20 -16.54 7.65 7.30
C PRO A 20 -15.09 8.13 7.13
N SER A 21 -14.36 7.50 6.20
CA SER A 21 -13.01 7.92 5.79
C SER A 21 -13.06 8.50 4.39
N SER A 22 -12.72 9.79 4.24
CA SER A 22 -12.72 10.46 2.93
C SER A 22 -11.87 9.76 1.87
N LYS A 23 -10.78 9.11 2.28
CA LYS A 23 -9.95 8.32 1.35
C LYS A 23 -10.65 7.05 0.88
N ILE A 24 -11.30 6.31 1.77
CA ILE A 24 -12.02 5.09 1.42
C ILE A 24 -13.22 5.45 0.55
N GLU A 25 -13.93 6.55 0.86
CA GLU A 25 -15.02 7.06 0.04
C GLU A 25 -14.56 7.41 -1.38
N ALA A 26 -13.47 8.18 -1.51
CA ALA A 26 -12.92 8.56 -2.82
C ALA A 26 -12.51 7.32 -3.65
N VAL A 27 -11.92 6.30 -3.01
CA VAL A 27 -11.56 5.05 -3.69
C VAL A 27 -12.82 4.28 -4.10
N LYS A 28 -13.85 4.23 -3.26
CA LYS A 28 -15.13 3.60 -3.58
C LYS A 28 -15.79 4.25 -4.79
N GLU A 29 -15.84 5.59 -4.82
CA GLU A 29 -16.37 6.35 -5.97
C GLU A 29 -15.58 6.02 -7.24
N PHE A 30 -14.25 6.08 -7.18
CA PHE A 30 -13.40 5.75 -8.32
C PHE A 30 -13.61 4.32 -8.84
N ILE A 31 -13.79 3.35 -7.93
CA ILE A 31 -14.11 1.97 -8.30
C ILE A 31 -15.48 1.89 -8.98
N ASN A 32 -16.49 2.59 -8.48
CA ASN A 32 -17.82 2.60 -9.06
C ASN A 32 -17.86 3.23 -10.45
N ASP A 33 -17.09 4.29 -10.67
CA ASP A 33 -16.95 4.95 -11.98
C ASP A 33 -16.26 4.08 -13.04
N ASN A 34 -15.63 2.97 -12.62
CA ASN A 34 -14.94 2.05 -13.51
C ASN A 34 -15.45 0.61 -13.33
N PRO A 35 -16.71 0.31 -13.66
CA PRO A 35 -17.39 -0.94 -13.30
C PRO A 35 -16.73 -2.20 -13.86
N ASP A 36 -16.10 -2.11 -15.01
CA ASP A 36 -15.49 -3.25 -15.73
C ASP A 36 -14.04 -3.54 -15.30
N LYS A 37 -13.46 -2.69 -14.44
CA LYS A 37 -12.06 -2.84 -14.01
C LYS A 37 -11.94 -3.56 -12.67
N LYS A 38 -10.85 -4.29 -12.52
CA LYS A 38 -10.36 -4.82 -11.24
C LYS A 38 -9.30 -3.90 -10.67
N PHE A 39 -9.15 -3.89 -9.36
CA PHE A 39 -8.22 -3.01 -8.66
C PHE A 39 -7.43 -3.74 -7.59
N VAL A 40 -6.18 -3.32 -7.39
CA VAL A 40 -5.43 -3.64 -6.18
C VAL A 40 -5.38 -2.40 -5.31
N VAL A 41 -5.78 -2.54 -4.04
CA VAL A 41 -5.77 -1.45 -3.05
C VAL A 41 -4.76 -1.78 -1.96
N PHE A 42 -3.81 -0.89 -1.73
CA PHE A 42 -2.76 -1.06 -0.73
C PHE A 42 -2.93 -0.12 0.45
N SER A 43 -2.64 -0.60 1.66
CA SER A 43 -2.47 0.22 2.86
C SER A 43 -1.38 -0.34 3.76
N ALA A 44 -0.67 0.52 4.48
CA ALA A 44 0.24 0.10 5.54
C ALA A 44 -0.51 -0.36 6.80
N SER A 45 -1.78 0.02 6.94
CA SER A 45 -2.62 -0.30 8.09
C SER A 45 -3.53 -1.50 7.82
N LYS A 46 -3.32 -2.59 8.56
CA LYS A 46 -4.22 -3.76 8.52
C LYS A 46 -5.67 -3.36 8.83
N LYS A 47 -5.90 -2.47 9.81
CA LYS A 47 -7.24 -2.00 10.17
C LYS A 47 -7.89 -1.22 9.03
N ALA A 48 -7.14 -0.36 8.33
CA ALA A 48 -7.65 0.37 7.18
C ALA A 48 -8.05 -0.56 6.03
N CYS A 49 -7.30 -1.64 5.80
CA CYS A 49 -7.66 -2.65 4.80
C CYS A 49 -9.01 -3.30 5.11
N TYR A 50 -9.26 -3.71 6.35
CA TYR A 50 -10.55 -4.31 6.73
C TYR A 50 -11.70 -3.31 6.73
N LEU A 51 -11.47 -2.04 7.10
CA LEU A 51 -12.48 -0.99 7.00
C LEU A 51 -12.85 -0.73 5.54
N ALA A 52 -11.85 -0.67 4.65
CA ALA A 52 -12.09 -0.53 3.22
C ALA A 52 -12.89 -1.72 2.66
N GLN A 53 -12.55 -2.96 3.06
CA GLN A 53 -13.30 -4.14 2.66
C GLN A 53 -14.78 -4.05 3.10
N ALA A 54 -15.02 -3.72 4.37
CA ALA A 54 -16.37 -3.60 4.91
C ALA A 54 -17.18 -2.54 4.16
N GLU A 55 -16.58 -1.37 3.91
CA GLU A 55 -17.21 -0.29 3.17
C GLU A 55 -17.53 -0.69 1.72
N PHE A 56 -16.57 -1.29 1.01
CA PHE A 56 -16.77 -1.73 -0.37
C PHE A 56 -17.86 -2.80 -0.46
N THR A 57 -17.83 -3.79 0.43
CA THR A 57 -18.78 -4.89 0.45
C THR A 57 -20.20 -4.41 0.78
N SER A 58 -20.37 -3.45 1.69
CA SER A 58 -21.67 -2.86 2.01
C SER A 58 -22.31 -2.13 0.84
N HIS A 59 -21.50 -1.74 -0.16
CA HIS A 59 -21.94 -1.10 -1.41
C HIS A 59 -21.90 -2.04 -2.63
N GLY A 60 -21.87 -3.35 -2.41
CA GLY A 60 -21.94 -4.34 -3.48
C GLY A 60 -20.63 -4.57 -4.25
N ILE A 61 -19.51 -3.99 -3.81
CA ILE A 61 -18.21 -4.21 -4.43
C ILE A 61 -17.54 -5.42 -3.76
N THR A 62 -17.33 -6.50 -4.50
CA THR A 62 -16.68 -7.70 -3.99
C THR A 62 -15.20 -7.44 -3.73
N ALA A 63 -14.74 -7.67 -2.49
CA ALA A 63 -13.38 -7.37 -2.08
C ALA A 63 -12.84 -8.39 -1.08
N GLU A 64 -11.56 -8.74 -1.18
CA GLU A 64 -10.87 -9.60 -0.22
C GLU A 64 -9.58 -8.96 0.29
N VAL A 65 -9.25 -9.26 1.57
CA VAL A 65 -8.08 -8.68 2.25
C VAL A 65 -6.98 -9.71 2.43
N LEU A 66 -5.80 -9.40 1.93
CA LEU A 66 -4.56 -10.11 2.23
C LEU A 66 -3.79 -9.37 3.32
N SER A 67 -3.47 -10.07 4.40
CA SER A 67 -2.68 -9.55 5.51
C SER A 67 -1.56 -10.51 5.90
N GLY A 68 -0.72 -10.10 6.86
CA GLY A 68 0.34 -10.96 7.40
C GLY A 68 -0.15 -12.27 8.03
N ASP A 69 -1.42 -12.33 8.45
CA ASP A 69 -2.01 -13.56 9.03
C ASP A 69 -2.48 -14.57 7.97
N THR A 70 -2.51 -14.15 6.69
CA THR A 70 -2.94 -15.02 5.59
C THR A 70 -1.85 -16.05 5.30
N LYS A 71 -2.17 -17.35 5.42
CA LYS A 71 -1.26 -18.48 5.15
C LYS A 71 -0.83 -18.49 3.68
N ASP A 72 0.37 -18.97 3.37
CA ASP A 72 0.93 -18.94 2.01
C ASP A 72 0.08 -19.71 0.98
N SER A 73 -0.55 -20.83 1.37
CA SER A 73 -1.48 -21.53 0.49
C SER A 73 -2.70 -20.69 0.13
N ALA A 74 -3.29 -20.03 1.14
CA ALA A 74 -4.45 -19.16 0.96
C ALA A 74 -4.10 -17.90 0.15
N ARG A 75 -2.86 -17.38 0.24
CA ARG A 75 -2.40 -16.25 -0.58
C ARG A 75 -2.45 -16.57 -2.07
N ARG A 76 -1.93 -17.74 -2.46
CA ARG A 76 -1.94 -18.20 -3.86
C ARG A 76 -3.35 -18.46 -4.37
N GLU A 77 -4.18 -19.07 -3.57
CA GLU A 77 -5.58 -19.31 -3.90
C GLU A 77 -6.34 -17.99 -4.10
N MET A 78 -6.17 -17.01 -3.21
CA MET A 78 -6.78 -15.69 -3.33
C MET A 78 -6.35 -14.98 -4.62
N VAL A 79 -5.07 -15.02 -4.99
CA VAL A 79 -4.59 -14.44 -6.27
C VAL A 79 -5.25 -15.13 -7.46
N ASN A 80 -5.33 -16.46 -7.46
CA ASN A 80 -5.97 -17.21 -8.54
C ASN A 80 -7.46 -16.81 -8.69
N ARG A 81 -8.19 -16.73 -7.60
CA ARG A 81 -9.59 -16.31 -7.58
C ARG A 81 -9.76 -14.87 -8.09
N PHE A 82 -8.83 -13.97 -7.74
CA PHE A 82 -8.80 -12.61 -8.26
C PHE A 82 -8.55 -12.59 -9.77
N VAL A 83 -7.59 -13.36 -10.27
CA VAL A 83 -7.31 -13.49 -11.72
C VAL A 83 -8.53 -14.03 -12.45
N GLN A 84 -9.23 -15.03 -11.90
CA GLN A 84 -10.45 -15.62 -12.45
C GLN A 84 -11.67 -14.67 -12.41
N GLY A 85 -11.60 -13.58 -11.62
CA GLY A 85 -12.65 -12.58 -11.54
C GLY A 85 -13.75 -12.90 -10.52
N GLU A 86 -13.47 -13.75 -9.54
CA GLU A 86 -14.42 -14.07 -8.47
C GLU A 86 -14.70 -12.88 -7.55
N PHE A 87 -13.76 -11.97 -7.46
CA PHE A 87 -13.93 -10.70 -6.77
C PHE A 87 -13.20 -9.56 -7.50
N ARG A 88 -13.62 -8.34 -7.24
CA ARG A 88 -13.25 -7.18 -8.05
C ARG A 88 -12.09 -6.37 -7.46
N VAL A 89 -11.95 -6.35 -6.13
CA VAL A 89 -10.94 -5.55 -5.44
C VAL A 89 -10.06 -6.41 -4.55
N PHE A 90 -8.76 -6.48 -4.87
CA PHE A 90 -7.76 -7.14 -4.06
C PHE A 90 -7.15 -6.13 -3.09
N ILE A 91 -7.49 -6.20 -1.82
CA ILE A 91 -6.96 -5.30 -0.79
C ILE A 91 -5.76 -5.98 -0.11
N ALA A 92 -4.65 -5.27 0.04
CA ALA A 92 -3.48 -5.87 0.67
C ALA A 92 -2.75 -4.93 1.63
N VAL A 93 -2.32 -5.47 2.75
CA VAL A 93 -1.34 -4.80 3.62
C VAL A 93 0.00 -4.79 2.90
N ILE A 94 0.63 -3.59 2.78
CA ILE A 94 1.86 -3.39 1.99
C ILE A 94 2.95 -4.38 2.36
N GLU A 95 3.19 -4.61 3.66
CA GLU A 95 4.19 -5.55 4.13
C GLU A 95 3.89 -6.99 3.67
N ALA A 96 2.64 -7.42 3.74
CA ALA A 96 2.22 -8.75 3.31
C ALA A 96 2.30 -8.90 1.78
N ALA A 97 1.94 -7.85 1.03
CA ALA A 97 2.04 -7.84 -0.43
C ALA A 97 3.49 -7.88 -0.93
N ALA A 98 4.41 -7.24 -0.21
CA ALA A 98 5.83 -7.26 -0.54
C ALA A 98 6.43 -8.67 -0.43
N GLU A 99 5.80 -9.58 0.33
CA GLU A 99 6.28 -10.93 0.61
C GLU A 99 5.49 -11.99 -0.17
N GLY A 100 5.97 -12.35 -1.36
CA GLY A 100 5.57 -13.61 -2.00
C GLY A 100 4.23 -13.66 -2.74
N ILE A 101 3.67 -12.53 -3.20
CA ILE A 101 2.52 -12.54 -4.10
C ILE A 101 3.00 -12.46 -5.55
N ASP A 102 2.49 -13.33 -6.41
CA ASP A 102 2.71 -13.28 -7.85
C ASP A 102 1.40 -13.54 -8.59
N GLY A 103 1.22 -12.89 -9.75
CA GLY A 103 0.06 -13.08 -10.61
C GLY A 103 -0.91 -11.89 -10.65
N LEU A 104 -0.79 -10.89 -9.77
CA LEU A 104 -1.68 -9.71 -9.79
C LEU A 104 -1.61 -8.94 -11.12
N GLN A 105 -0.45 -8.92 -11.76
CA GLN A 105 -0.21 -8.29 -13.07
C GLN A 105 -1.07 -8.89 -14.21
N HIS A 106 -1.62 -10.08 -14.02
CA HIS A 106 -2.50 -10.70 -15.00
C HIS A 106 -3.98 -10.32 -14.83
N ALA A 107 -4.31 -9.69 -13.70
CA ALA A 107 -5.69 -9.36 -13.36
C ALA A 107 -6.02 -7.88 -13.51
N THR A 108 -5.03 -7.00 -13.32
CA THR A 108 -5.24 -5.55 -13.36
C THR A 108 -3.94 -4.80 -13.68
N ASP A 109 -4.12 -3.60 -14.22
CA ASP A 109 -3.09 -2.60 -14.46
C ASP A 109 -3.08 -1.48 -13.41
N THR A 110 -4.04 -1.48 -12.46
CA THR A 110 -4.27 -0.32 -11.59
C THR A 110 -4.09 -0.68 -10.11
N ALA A 111 -3.18 0.02 -9.46
CA ALA A 111 -2.94 -0.03 -8.02
C ALA A 111 -3.28 1.30 -7.34
N ILE A 112 -4.00 1.25 -6.23
CA ILE A 112 -4.42 2.40 -5.44
C ILE A 112 -3.81 2.30 -4.05
N PHE A 113 -3.09 3.32 -3.60
CA PHE A 113 -2.54 3.40 -2.25
C PHE A 113 -3.42 4.31 -1.39
N LEU A 114 -4.13 3.73 -0.43
CA LEU A 114 -4.84 4.48 0.61
C LEU A 114 -3.84 5.26 1.49
N ASP A 115 -2.73 4.62 1.79
CA ASP A 115 -1.57 5.22 2.43
C ASP A 115 -0.30 4.43 2.07
N ARG A 116 0.85 5.01 2.35
CA ARG A 116 2.15 4.39 2.10
C ARG A 116 2.83 3.99 3.40
N SER A 117 3.56 2.88 3.38
CA SER A 117 4.47 2.51 4.46
C SER A 117 5.65 3.49 4.55
N TRP A 118 6.16 3.75 5.75
CA TRP A 118 7.42 4.48 5.94
C TRP A 118 8.65 3.75 5.40
N LYS A 119 8.50 2.46 5.10
CA LYS A 119 9.51 1.61 4.48
C LYS A 119 9.42 1.74 2.96
N THR A 120 10.17 2.68 2.39
CA THR A 120 10.15 3.00 0.95
C THR A 120 10.30 1.77 0.05
N ILE A 121 11.22 0.85 0.42
CA ILE A 121 11.46 -0.39 -0.33
C ILE A 121 10.20 -1.27 -0.38
N LYS A 122 9.42 -1.35 0.72
CA LYS A 122 8.19 -2.14 0.76
C LYS A 122 7.10 -1.57 -0.16
N ASN A 123 7.00 -0.24 -0.23
CA ASN A 123 6.09 0.41 -1.18
C ASN A 123 6.49 0.05 -2.62
N LYS A 124 7.79 0.13 -2.94
CA LYS A 124 8.27 -0.21 -4.28
C LYS A 124 8.03 -1.69 -4.62
N GLN A 125 8.30 -2.59 -3.67
CA GLN A 125 8.00 -4.01 -3.84
C GLN A 125 6.51 -4.28 -4.09
N ALA A 126 5.60 -3.53 -3.46
CA ALA A 126 4.16 -3.63 -3.69
C ALA A 126 3.78 -3.14 -5.11
N GLU A 127 4.33 -2.01 -5.56
CA GLU A 127 4.16 -1.53 -6.95
C GLU A 127 4.64 -2.56 -7.97
N ASP A 128 5.81 -3.15 -7.73
CA ASP A 128 6.44 -4.13 -8.62
C ASP A 128 5.64 -5.45 -8.73
N ARG A 129 4.59 -5.65 -7.90
CA ARG A 129 3.64 -6.77 -8.07
C ARG A 129 2.77 -6.63 -9.32
N LEU A 130 2.51 -5.39 -9.76
CA LEU A 130 1.80 -5.13 -11.00
C LEU A 130 2.78 -4.85 -12.15
N HIS A 131 3.92 -4.22 -11.85
CA HIS A 131 4.93 -3.87 -12.84
C HIS A 131 5.92 -5.04 -13.04
N ARG A 132 5.42 -6.17 -13.54
CA ARG A 132 6.18 -7.41 -13.76
C ARG A 132 6.07 -7.92 -15.18
N GLY A 133 6.97 -8.85 -15.53
CA GLY A 133 6.86 -9.61 -16.79
C GLY A 133 5.47 -10.25 -16.93
N GLY A 134 4.87 -10.11 -18.12
CA GLY A 134 3.51 -10.56 -18.39
C GLY A 134 2.42 -9.47 -18.23
N GLN A 135 2.74 -8.31 -17.68
CA GLN A 135 1.86 -7.15 -17.75
C GLN A 135 1.83 -6.61 -19.20
N LYS A 136 0.64 -6.44 -19.75
CA LYS A 136 0.43 -6.01 -21.14
C LYS A 136 0.10 -4.52 -21.26
N ASP A 137 -0.42 -3.95 -20.19
CA ASP A 137 -0.92 -2.59 -20.16
C ASP A 137 0.01 -1.66 -19.34
N THR A 138 -0.15 -0.36 -19.51
CA THR A 138 0.56 0.63 -18.69
C THR A 138 0.03 0.59 -17.27
N VAL A 139 0.91 0.33 -16.29
CA VAL A 139 0.52 0.27 -14.88
C VAL A 139 0.23 1.68 -14.36
N LEU A 140 -0.96 1.88 -13.85
CA LEU A 140 -1.41 3.09 -13.19
C LEU A 140 -1.26 2.94 -11.67
N ILE A 141 -0.47 3.81 -11.07
CA ILE A 141 -0.30 3.90 -9.60
C ILE A 141 -0.98 5.18 -9.11
N ILE A 142 -1.97 5.03 -8.24
CA ILE A 142 -2.76 6.13 -7.68
C ILE A 142 -2.46 6.25 -6.18
N ASP A 143 -2.01 7.42 -5.74
CA ASP A 143 -1.87 7.75 -4.33
C ASP A 143 -3.05 8.61 -3.86
N VAL A 144 -3.79 8.12 -2.87
CA VAL A 144 -4.91 8.86 -2.28
C VAL A 144 -4.41 9.69 -1.11
N MET A 145 -4.46 11.00 -1.26
CA MET A 145 -3.97 11.94 -0.25
C MET A 145 -5.11 12.83 0.26
N ALA A 146 -5.26 12.93 1.57
CA ALA A 146 -6.20 13.86 2.16
C ALA A 146 -5.59 15.28 2.14
N ARG A 147 -6.40 16.27 1.74
CA ARG A 147 -5.98 17.68 1.75
C ARG A 147 -5.70 18.14 3.18
N ASP A 148 -4.72 19.01 3.34
CA ASP A 148 -4.32 19.60 4.62
C ASP A 148 -3.98 18.56 5.72
N SER A 149 -3.40 17.44 5.30
CA SER A 149 -3.00 16.34 6.16
C SER A 149 -1.50 16.04 6.09
N LEU A 150 -1.06 15.12 6.94
CA LEU A 150 0.33 14.63 6.93
C LEU A 150 0.71 13.83 5.65
N ASP A 151 -0.26 13.53 4.79
CA ASP A 151 -0.02 12.69 3.60
C ASP A 151 0.96 13.34 2.63
N PHE A 152 0.83 14.65 2.38
CA PHE A 152 1.75 15.37 1.50
C PHE A 152 3.18 15.37 2.02
N GLY A 153 3.38 15.67 3.31
CA GLY A 153 4.69 15.62 3.93
C GLY A 153 5.30 14.23 3.93
N ARG A 154 4.48 13.19 4.15
CA ARG A 154 4.90 11.80 4.04
C ARG A 154 5.32 11.44 2.62
N HIS A 155 4.51 11.82 1.62
CA HIS A 155 4.79 11.56 0.21
C HIS A 155 6.12 12.18 -0.21
N GLN A 156 6.35 13.45 0.11
CA GLN A 156 7.61 14.14 -0.17
C GLN A 156 8.81 13.43 0.46
N ARG A 157 8.74 13.09 1.74
CA ARG A 157 9.83 12.36 2.43
C ARG A 157 10.11 10.98 1.84
N LEU A 158 9.08 10.27 1.39
CA LEU A 158 9.25 8.97 0.73
C LEU A 158 9.93 9.13 -0.64
N GLN A 159 9.61 10.18 -1.39
CA GLN A 159 10.29 10.50 -2.65
C GLN A 159 11.78 10.84 -2.43
N GLU A 160 12.08 11.66 -1.43
CA GLU A 160 13.45 11.99 -1.04
C GLU A 160 14.24 10.73 -0.65
N LYS A 161 13.67 9.87 0.20
CA LYS A 161 14.29 8.58 0.56
C LYS A 161 14.52 7.69 -0.66
N TRP A 162 13.57 7.65 -1.58
CA TRP A 162 13.72 6.87 -2.80
C TRP A 162 14.82 7.41 -3.72
N ALA A 163 14.94 8.72 -3.84
CA ALA A 163 16.02 9.36 -4.59
C ALA A 163 17.41 9.00 -3.99
N TRP A 164 17.53 9.00 -2.67
CA TRP A 164 18.73 8.55 -1.98
C TRP A 164 19.05 7.08 -2.23
N ILE A 165 18.05 6.20 -2.11
CA ILE A 165 18.25 4.77 -2.38
C ILE A 165 18.74 4.56 -3.81
N LYS A 166 18.15 5.23 -4.78
CA LYS A 166 18.57 5.16 -6.19
C LYS A 166 20.01 5.65 -6.38
N ALA A 167 20.37 6.76 -5.76
CA ALA A 167 21.71 7.31 -5.85
C ALA A 167 22.75 6.34 -5.29
N VAL A 168 22.49 5.73 -4.14
CA VAL A 168 23.40 4.76 -3.50
C VAL A 168 23.53 3.48 -4.33
N LEU A 169 22.41 2.96 -4.86
CA LEU A 169 22.41 1.69 -5.62
C LEU A 169 22.89 1.88 -7.07
N GLY A 170 22.61 3.05 -7.66
CA GLY A 170 22.92 3.32 -9.07
C GLY A 170 24.29 3.97 -9.30
N ASP A 171 24.72 4.87 -8.42
CA ASP A 171 25.99 5.58 -8.51
C ASP A 171 26.43 6.11 -7.14
N PRO A 172 27.42 5.48 -6.49
CA PRO A 172 27.98 5.94 -5.21
C PRO A 172 28.54 7.37 -5.26
N GLY A 173 29.03 7.83 -6.41
CA GLY A 173 29.53 9.20 -6.60
C GLY A 173 28.41 10.25 -6.52
N THR A 174 27.23 9.94 -7.02
CA THR A 174 26.03 10.79 -6.86
C THR A 174 25.57 10.83 -5.41
N ALA A 175 25.62 9.71 -4.68
CA ALA A 175 25.32 9.69 -3.25
C ALA A 175 26.25 10.61 -2.46
N GLN A 176 27.56 10.58 -2.74
CA GLN A 176 28.55 11.45 -2.10
C GLN A 176 28.26 12.95 -2.36
N LYS A 177 27.88 13.32 -3.58
CA LYS A 177 27.50 14.71 -3.92
C LYS A 177 26.25 15.17 -3.17
N MET A 178 25.26 14.29 -2.99
CA MET A 178 24.04 14.59 -2.22
C MET A 178 24.34 14.83 -0.74
N ILE A 179 25.23 14.05 -0.14
CA ILE A 179 25.69 14.22 1.25
C ILE A 179 26.39 15.58 1.42
N THR A 180 27.34 15.90 0.51
CA THR A 180 28.11 17.15 0.57
C THR A 180 27.27 18.40 0.27
N SER A 181 26.14 18.29 -0.41
CA SER A 181 25.25 19.43 -0.70
C SER A 181 24.34 19.82 0.48
N GLY A 182 24.51 19.22 1.66
CA GLY A 182 23.81 19.61 2.89
C GLY A 182 22.30 19.32 2.89
N LYS A 183 21.82 18.47 2.00
CA LYS A 183 20.47 17.92 2.12
C LYS A 183 20.46 16.86 3.21
N ASP A 184 20.32 17.33 4.45
CA ASP A 184 20.20 16.46 5.61
C ASP A 184 19.11 15.43 5.38
N ILE A 185 19.49 14.17 5.53
CA ILE A 185 18.54 13.07 5.71
C ILE A 185 18.02 13.24 7.14
N ALA A 186 17.05 14.14 7.33
CA ALA A 186 16.40 14.27 8.62
C ALA A 186 15.78 12.92 8.99
N ALA A 187 16.20 12.42 10.13
CA ALA A 187 15.85 11.14 10.74
C ALA A 187 14.35 10.94 10.92
#